data_3dc7c91957f186a833003230b9c2a63f
#
_entry.id   3dc7c91957f186a833003230b9c2a63f
#
_cell.length_a   1.000
_cell.length_b   1.000
_cell.length_c   1.000
_cell.angle_alpha   90.00
_cell.angle_beta   90.00
_cell.angle_gamma   90.00
#
_symmetry.space_group_name_H-M   'P 1'
#
loop_
_entity.id
_entity.type
_entity.pdbx_description
1 polymer ?
#
loop_
_entity_poly.entity_id
_entity_poly.type
_entity_poly.pdbx_seq_one_letter_code
_entity_poly.pdbx_strand_id
1 'polypeptide(L)'
;KEGRNLIEGDFKIGEGYLTGGHLSFPQYENPTVSIVIPCYNQIHYTYACLQSILEFTKDVTYEVIIADDVSTDATAEIGRFVDGLVICRNQTNQGFLRNCNQAAKAAKGKYIMFLNNDTKVTEGWLSSLVDLIESDPTIGMVGSKLVYPDGRLQEAGGIIWSDGSGWNYGRLDNPDKPEYNYVKDVDYISGAAILLSNDLWKQIGGFDTRFAPAY
;
A
#
# COMPACT_ATOMS: atom_id res chain seq x y z
N LYS A 1 3.27 -18.89 16.01
CA LYS A 1 2.71 -18.16 17.19
C LYS A 1 3.61 -17.03 17.70
N GLU A 2 4.83 -16.88 17.21
CA GLU A 2 5.79 -15.84 17.68
C GLU A 2 5.77 -14.54 16.86
N GLY A 3 5.12 -14.50 15.70
CA GLY A 3 5.04 -13.29 14.87
C GLY A 3 3.99 -12.25 15.31
N ARG A 4 3.14 -12.52 16.30
CA ARG A 4 2.08 -11.59 16.74
C ARG A 4 2.52 -10.63 17.86
N ASN A 5 3.67 -10.84 18.49
CA ASN A 5 4.05 -10.11 19.71
C ASN A 5 4.94 -8.87 19.50
N LEU A 6 5.21 -8.45 18.26
CA LEU A 6 6.06 -7.29 18.00
C LEU A 6 5.31 -5.97 17.81
N ILE A 7 3.97 -5.96 17.84
CA ILE A 7 3.14 -4.77 17.56
C ILE A 7 2.07 -4.53 18.64
N GLU A 8 2.01 -5.31 19.71
CA GLU A 8 1.15 -5.03 20.88
C GLU A 8 1.84 -4.05 21.85
N GLY A 9 2.18 -2.86 21.36
CA GLY A 9 2.42 -1.71 22.21
C GLY A 9 1.08 -0.97 22.39
N ASP A 10 0.65 -0.76 23.62
CA ASP A 10 -0.57 -0.01 23.96
C ASP A 10 -0.57 1.37 23.31
N PHE A 11 -1.27 1.53 22.18
CA PHE A 11 -1.62 2.84 21.63
C PHE A 11 -2.73 3.46 22.48
N LYS A 12 -2.38 4.07 23.62
CA LYS A 12 -3.27 4.93 24.37
C LYS A 12 -3.10 6.37 23.93
N ILE A 13 -4.05 6.87 23.17
CA ILE A 13 -4.18 8.31 22.91
C ILE A 13 -4.72 8.95 24.20
N GLY A 14 -3.94 9.85 24.78
CA GLY A 14 -4.32 10.66 25.93
C GLY A 14 -3.25 10.83 27.00
N GLU A 15 -2.32 9.91 27.15
CA GLU A 15 -1.26 9.95 28.17
C GLU A 15 0.16 9.63 27.60
N GLY A 16 0.48 10.10 26.41
CA GLY A 16 1.88 10.32 26.00
C GLY A 16 2.73 9.10 25.58
N TYR A 17 2.14 7.96 25.27
CA TYR A 17 2.93 6.78 24.87
C TYR A 17 2.54 6.22 23.49
N LEU A 18 2.97 6.92 22.43
CA LEU A 18 3.31 6.28 21.16
C LEU A 18 4.73 5.76 21.33
N THR A 19 4.94 4.47 21.42
CA THR A 19 6.29 3.87 21.49
C THR A 19 7.11 4.08 20.21
N GLY A 20 6.57 4.80 19.22
CA GLY A 20 7.22 5.17 17.95
C GLY A 20 7.50 6.66 17.76
N GLY A 21 7.02 7.54 18.66
CA GLY A 21 7.19 8.99 18.53
C GLY A 21 6.24 9.65 17.52
N HIS A 22 6.43 10.95 17.28
CA HIS A 22 5.71 11.72 16.27
C HIS A 22 6.37 11.51 14.89
N LEU A 23 5.58 11.20 13.86
CA LEU A 23 6.08 11.05 12.49
C LEU A 23 5.85 12.35 11.70
N SER A 24 6.78 12.70 10.81
CA SER A 24 6.63 13.85 9.93
C SER A 24 7.05 13.49 8.51
N PHE A 25 6.09 13.53 7.58
CA PHE A 25 6.33 13.26 6.17
C PHE A 25 6.77 14.50 5.42
N PRO A 26 7.73 14.39 4.49
CA PRO A 26 8.13 15.49 3.63
C PRO A 26 6.95 15.93 2.76
N GLN A 27 6.94 17.24 2.42
CA GLN A 27 5.93 17.80 1.54
C GLN A 27 6.57 18.20 0.22
N TYR A 28 6.02 17.72 -0.89
CA TYR A 28 6.45 18.05 -2.24
C TYR A 28 5.28 18.69 -3.00
N GLU A 29 5.54 19.77 -3.71
CA GLU A 29 4.52 20.43 -4.55
C GLU A 29 4.08 19.51 -5.70
N ASN A 30 5.04 18.82 -6.32
CA ASN A 30 4.83 17.90 -7.42
C ASN A 30 5.46 16.55 -7.09
N PRO A 31 4.81 15.70 -6.29
CA PRO A 31 5.34 14.38 -5.95
C PRO A 31 5.33 13.46 -7.19
N THR A 32 6.30 12.57 -7.27
CA THR A 32 6.32 11.53 -8.30
C THR A 32 5.23 10.50 -8.06
N VAL A 33 5.02 10.12 -6.80
CA VAL A 33 4.07 9.06 -6.41
C VAL A 33 3.12 9.56 -5.33
N SER A 34 1.81 9.29 -5.49
CA SER A 34 0.82 9.38 -4.43
C SER A 34 0.59 8.00 -3.85
N ILE A 35 1.02 7.78 -2.60
CA ILE A 35 0.83 6.51 -1.88
C ILE A 35 -0.53 6.57 -1.19
N VAL A 36 -1.50 5.79 -1.67
CA VAL A 36 -2.85 5.68 -1.12
C VAL A 36 -2.92 4.47 -0.20
N ILE A 37 -3.19 4.71 1.08
CA ILE A 37 -3.24 3.68 2.12
C ILE A 37 -4.68 3.56 2.62
N PRO A 38 -5.44 2.53 2.20
CA PRO A 38 -6.77 2.28 2.73
C PRO A 38 -6.69 1.78 4.18
N CYS A 39 -7.49 2.39 5.06
CA CYS A 39 -7.52 2.08 6.48
C CYS A 39 -8.96 1.90 6.97
N TYR A 40 -9.16 0.89 7.81
CA TYR A 40 -10.35 0.73 8.63
C TYR A 40 -9.94 0.17 9.99
N ASN A 41 -9.80 1.04 10.99
CA ASN A 41 -9.22 0.68 12.28
C ASN A 41 -7.77 0.15 12.16
N GLN A 42 -7.28 -0.57 13.17
CA GLN A 42 -5.96 -1.21 13.18
C GLN A 42 -4.79 -0.21 13.09
N ILE A 43 -4.86 0.87 13.87
CA ILE A 43 -3.87 1.96 13.87
C ILE A 43 -2.42 1.46 13.98
N HIS A 44 -2.17 0.40 14.75
CA HIS A 44 -0.82 -0.13 14.94
C HIS A 44 -0.19 -0.67 13.65
N TYR A 45 -0.98 -1.28 12.75
CA TYR A 45 -0.49 -1.67 11.42
C TYR A 45 -0.25 -0.45 10.56
N THR A 46 -1.23 0.48 10.49
CA THR A 46 -1.09 1.72 9.73
C THR A 46 0.14 2.50 10.16
N TYR A 47 0.38 2.63 11.48
CA TYR A 47 1.54 3.33 11.99
C TYR A 47 2.87 2.64 11.64
N ALA A 48 2.94 1.32 11.76
CA ALA A 48 4.13 0.55 11.37
C ALA A 48 4.41 0.63 9.85
N CYS A 49 3.36 0.64 9.02
CA CYS A 49 3.47 0.87 7.59
C CYS A 49 4.08 2.26 7.31
N LEU A 50 3.53 3.32 7.93
CA LEU A 50 4.01 4.69 7.79
C LEU A 50 5.47 4.85 8.25
N GLN A 51 5.87 4.23 9.37
CA GLN A 51 7.26 4.21 9.81
C GLN A 51 8.18 3.60 8.74
N SER A 52 7.80 2.47 8.15
CA SER A 52 8.61 1.83 7.12
C SER A 52 8.73 2.68 5.85
N ILE A 53 7.65 3.37 5.46
CA ILE A 53 7.70 4.32 4.32
C ILE A 53 8.70 5.45 4.60
N LEU A 54 8.65 6.07 5.77
CA LEU A 54 9.59 7.12 6.17
C LEU A 54 11.05 6.63 6.22
N GLU A 55 11.26 5.40 6.66
CA GLU A 55 12.59 4.80 6.77
C GLU A 55 13.19 4.47 5.40
N PHE A 56 12.40 3.85 4.51
CA PHE A 56 12.89 3.21 3.30
C PHE A 56 12.54 3.93 1.98
N THR A 57 11.90 5.11 2.01
CA THR A 57 11.59 5.86 0.79
C THR A 57 12.41 7.15 0.74
N LYS A 58 13.61 7.08 0.12
CA LYS A 58 14.56 8.20 0.06
C LYS A 58 14.80 8.74 -1.36
N ASP A 59 14.59 7.90 -2.37
CA ASP A 59 15.04 8.17 -3.75
C ASP A 59 13.91 8.65 -4.68
N VAL A 60 12.67 8.65 -4.20
CA VAL A 60 11.49 9.07 -4.95
C VAL A 60 10.71 10.11 -4.15
N THR A 61 10.28 11.20 -4.78
CA THR A 61 9.37 12.17 -4.14
C THR A 61 7.96 11.60 -4.07
N TYR A 62 7.31 11.73 -2.92
CA TYR A 62 5.98 11.14 -2.70
C TYR A 62 5.12 11.98 -1.76
N GLU A 63 3.83 11.76 -1.83
CA GLU A 63 2.86 12.15 -0.80
C GLU A 63 2.17 10.89 -0.26
N VAL A 64 1.65 10.98 0.97
CA VAL A 64 0.89 9.89 1.58
C VAL A 64 -0.55 10.33 1.79
N ILE A 65 -1.48 9.53 1.28
CA ILE A 65 -2.92 9.74 1.37
C ILE A 65 -3.52 8.61 2.21
N ILE A 66 -4.03 8.95 3.39
CA ILE A 66 -4.77 8.01 4.22
C ILE A 66 -6.23 8.00 3.76
N ALA A 67 -6.69 6.84 3.30
CA ALA A 67 -8.08 6.61 2.93
C ALA A 67 -8.81 5.95 4.11
N ASP A 68 -9.32 6.77 5.04
CA ASP A 68 -9.98 6.29 6.25
C ASP A 68 -11.46 5.98 6.03
N ASP A 69 -11.82 4.71 6.09
CA ASP A 69 -13.18 4.23 5.89
C ASP A 69 -14.01 4.19 7.19
N VAL A 70 -14.06 5.35 7.89
CA VAL A 70 -14.80 5.55 9.15
C VAL A 70 -14.24 4.75 10.32
N SER A 71 -12.92 4.78 10.51
CA SER A 71 -12.28 4.17 11.68
C SER A 71 -12.81 4.74 12.98
N THR A 72 -12.89 3.91 14.01
CA THR A 72 -13.36 4.23 15.36
C THR A 72 -12.27 4.11 16.42
N ASP A 73 -11.11 3.59 16.05
CA ASP A 73 -9.91 3.56 16.87
C ASP A 73 -9.05 4.82 16.65
N ALA A 74 -7.82 4.81 17.13
CA ALA A 74 -6.87 5.91 17.00
C ALA A 74 -6.56 6.31 15.55
N THR A 75 -6.87 5.50 14.55
CA THR A 75 -6.76 5.85 13.13
C THR A 75 -7.58 7.10 12.82
N ALA A 76 -8.74 7.27 13.47
CA ALA A 76 -9.60 8.45 13.29
C ALA A 76 -8.91 9.77 13.65
N GLU A 77 -7.88 9.72 14.48
CA GLU A 77 -7.11 10.87 14.97
C GLU A 77 -5.67 10.88 14.49
N ILE A 78 -5.35 10.14 13.42
CA ILE A 78 -3.97 9.94 12.93
C ILE A 78 -3.20 11.25 12.71
N GLY A 79 -3.88 12.31 12.28
CA GLY A 79 -3.28 13.64 12.08
C GLY A 79 -2.81 14.33 13.37
N ARG A 80 -3.09 13.79 14.57
CA ARG A 80 -2.58 14.32 15.84
C ARG A 80 -1.15 13.87 16.14
N PHE A 81 -0.67 12.82 15.48
CA PHE A 81 0.64 12.22 15.75
C PHE A 81 1.45 11.89 14.49
N VAL A 82 0.88 12.19 13.32
CA VAL A 82 1.59 12.10 12.03
C VAL A 82 1.32 13.35 11.22
N ASP A 83 2.36 14.13 10.95
CA ASP A 83 2.30 15.32 10.09
C ASP A 83 2.56 14.96 8.62
N GLY A 84 2.06 15.82 7.74
CA GLY A 84 2.34 15.72 6.30
C GLY A 84 1.49 14.71 5.54
N LEU A 85 0.43 14.19 6.16
CA LEU A 85 -0.54 13.31 5.50
C LEU A 85 -1.66 14.11 4.81
N VAL A 86 -2.14 13.60 3.69
CA VAL A 86 -3.47 13.94 3.16
C VAL A 86 -4.46 12.93 3.72
N ILE A 87 -5.46 13.39 4.47
CA ILE A 87 -6.44 12.51 5.12
C ILE A 87 -7.78 12.62 4.40
N CYS A 88 -8.20 11.53 3.77
CA CYS A 88 -9.49 11.37 3.11
C CYS A 88 -10.37 10.44 3.95
N ARG A 89 -11.29 11.01 4.74
CA ARG A 89 -12.21 10.24 5.59
C ARG A 89 -13.60 10.17 4.98
N ASN A 90 -14.13 8.97 4.84
CA ASN A 90 -15.50 8.75 4.40
C ASN A 90 -16.51 9.10 5.52
N GLN A 91 -17.75 9.40 5.13
CA GLN A 91 -18.86 9.62 6.09
C GLN A 91 -19.54 8.33 6.51
N THR A 92 -19.49 7.31 5.64
CA THR A 92 -20.01 5.95 5.88
C THR A 92 -19.02 4.96 5.33
N ASN A 93 -18.99 3.73 5.86
CA ASN A 93 -18.12 2.68 5.36
C ASN A 93 -18.46 2.34 3.91
N GLN A 94 -17.49 2.50 3.02
CA GLN A 94 -17.63 2.32 1.57
C GLN A 94 -17.04 0.98 1.08
N GLY A 95 -16.26 0.31 1.93
CA GLY A 95 -15.46 -0.85 1.56
C GLY A 95 -14.24 -0.48 0.72
N PHE A 96 -13.34 -1.44 0.55
CA PHE A 96 -12.00 -1.23 -0.01
C PHE A 96 -11.99 -0.48 -1.35
N LEU A 97 -12.72 -0.99 -2.35
CA LEU A 97 -12.67 -0.43 -3.72
C LEU A 97 -13.13 1.02 -3.80
N ARG A 98 -14.28 1.33 -3.17
CA ARG A 98 -14.84 2.69 -3.19
C ARG A 98 -14.01 3.65 -2.36
N ASN A 99 -13.48 3.18 -1.23
CA ASN A 99 -12.58 3.96 -0.37
C ASN A 99 -11.31 4.36 -1.15
N CYS A 100 -10.65 3.41 -1.82
CA CYS A 100 -9.50 3.67 -2.69
C CYS A 100 -9.86 4.65 -3.83
N ASN A 101 -10.98 4.41 -4.53
CA ASN A 101 -11.43 5.28 -5.62
C ASN A 101 -11.68 6.72 -5.17
N GLN A 102 -12.23 6.90 -3.97
CA GLN A 102 -12.49 8.23 -3.42
C GLN A 102 -11.18 8.94 -3.04
N ALA A 103 -10.28 8.25 -2.34
CA ALA A 103 -9.02 8.82 -1.89
C ALA A 103 -8.07 9.16 -3.05
N ALA A 104 -8.04 8.32 -4.09
CA ALA A 104 -7.21 8.55 -5.27
C ALA A 104 -7.55 9.85 -6.03
N LYS A 105 -8.72 10.45 -5.80
CA LYS A 105 -9.07 11.77 -6.36
C LYS A 105 -8.19 12.90 -5.81
N ALA A 106 -7.60 12.72 -4.64
CA ALA A 106 -6.67 13.67 -4.03
C ALA A 106 -5.22 13.52 -4.53
N ALA A 107 -4.93 12.46 -5.30
CA ALA A 107 -3.60 12.16 -5.79
C ALA A 107 -3.07 13.21 -6.77
N LYS A 108 -1.90 13.78 -6.47
CA LYS A 108 -1.18 14.75 -7.29
C LYS A 108 -0.02 14.12 -8.07
N GLY A 109 0.43 12.94 -7.65
CA GLY A 109 1.55 12.23 -8.24
C GLY A 109 1.33 11.82 -9.69
N LYS A 110 2.43 11.71 -10.44
CA LYS A 110 2.45 11.09 -11.78
C LYS A 110 1.94 9.64 -11.71
N TYR A 111 2.26 8.95 -10.61
CA TYR A 111 1.85 7.58 -10.32
C TYR A 111 1.01 7.52 -9.06
N ILE A 112 0.13 6.53 -8.99
CA ILE A 112 -0.62 6.15 -7.79
C ILE A 112 -0.11 4.80 -7.34
N MET A 113 0.28 4.71 -6.07
CA MET A 113 0.63 3.48 -5.38
C MET A 113 -0.46 3.13 -4.38
N PHE A 114 -1.25 2.08 -4.62
CA PHE A 114 -2.12 1.52 -3.60
C PHE A 114 -1.29 0.57 -2.73
N LEU A 115 -1.27 0.84 -1.43
CA LEU A 115 -0.49 0.08 -0.45
C LEU A 115 -1.36 -0.26 0.75
N ASN A 116 -1.55 -1.53 1.05
CA ASN A 116 -2.30 -1.93 2.23
C ASN A 116 -1.63 -1.45 3.52
N ASN A 117 -2.44 -1.06 4.51
CA ASN A 117 -1.97 -0.52 5.78
C ASN A 117 -1.24 -1.54 6.68
N ASP A 118 -1.34 -2.82 6.39
CA ASP A 118 -0.69 -3.93 7.11
C ASP A 118 0.61 -4.41 6.43
N THR A 119 1.16 -3.61 5.52
CA THR A 119 2.44 -3.90 4.85
C THR A 119 3.61 -3.19 5.53
N LYS A 120 4.80 -3.74 5.39
CA LYS A 120 6.08 -3.09 5.68
C LYS A 120 6.91 -3.07 4.40
N VAL A 121 7.33 -1.88 4.00
CA VAL A 121 8.20 -1.69 2.84
C VAL A 121 9.67 -1.82 3.24
N THR A 122 10.54 -2.08 2.26
CA THR A 122 11.96 -2.29 2.43
C THR A 122 12.75 -1.35 1.52
N GLU A 123 14.07 -1.30 1.66
CA GLU A 123 14.93 -0.44 0.85
C GLU A 123 14.70 -0.66 -0.66
N GLY A 124 14.63 0.44 -1.42
CA GLY A 124 14.47 0.43 -2.87
C GLY A 124 13.08 0.03 -3.38
N TRP A 125 12.11 -0.23 -2.50
CA TRP A 125 10.79 -0.74 -2.89
C TRP A 125 10.06 0.15 -3.90
N LEU A 126 10.07 1.47 -3.69
CA LEU A 126 9.31 2.40 -4.54
C LEU A 126 10.09 2.78 -5.79
N SER A 127 11.40 3.04 -5.66
CA SER A 127 12.25 3.37 -6.81
C SER A 127 12.28 2.25 -7.83
N SER A 128 12.39 0.98 -7.39
CA SER A 128 12.36 -0.17 -8.32
C SER A 128 11.05 -0.25 -9.12
N LEU A 129 9.90 0.07 -8.52
CA LEU A 129 8.62 0.08 -9.22
C LEU A 129 8.53 1.26 -10.20
N VAL A 130 9.01 2.45 -9.80
CA VAL A 130 9.02 3.63 -10.65
C VAL A 130 9.97 3.43 -11.84
N ASP A 131 11.18 2.93 -11.61
CA ASP A 131 12.15 2.64 -12.67
C ASP A 131 11.58 1.62 -13.67
N LEU A 132 10.90 0.60 -13.17
CA LEU A 132 10.30 -0.42 -14.04
C LEU A 132 9.17 0.15 -14.91
N ILE A 133 8.21 0.89 -14.31
CA ILE A 133 7.09 1.43 -15.08
C ILE A 133 7.55 2.53 -16.07
N GLU A 134 8.69 3.17 -15.82
CA GLU A 134 9.28 4.16 -16.72
C GLU A 134 10.18 3.53 -17.82
N SER A 135 10.58 2.28 -17.63
CA SER A 135 11.47 1.60 -18.59
C SER A 135 10.83 1.30 -19.94
N ASP A 136 9.50 1.12 -19.97
CA ASP A 136 8.74 0.84 -21.19
C ASP A 136 7.35 1.47 -21.12
N PRO A 137 6.97 2.31 -22.10
CA PRO A 137 5.65 2.99 -22.10
C PRO A 137 4.46 2.04 -22.26
N THR A 138 4.68 0.78 -22.57
CA THR A 138 3.61 -0.24 -22.65
C THR A 138 3.28 -0.85 -21.30
N ILE A 139 4.11 -0.63 -20.27
CA ILE A 139 3.84 -1.09 -18.91
C ILE A 139 2.77 -0.20 -18.27
N GLY A 140 1.57 -0.74 -18.12
CA GLY A 140 0.46 -0.01 -17.52
C GLY A 140 0.42 -0.09 -15.99
N MET A 141 0.91 -1.19 -15.42
CA MET A 141 0.82 -1.47 -13.99
C MET A 141 1.97 -2.37 -13.55
N VAL A 142 2.50 -2.11 -12.36
CA VAL A 142 3.56 -2.92 -11.74
C VAL A 142 3.21 -3.26 -10.30
N GLY A 143 3.69 -4.37 -9.80
CA GLY A 143 3.48 -4.83 -8.43
C GLY A 143 4.72 -5.41 -7.79
N SER A 144 4.69 -5.50 -6.48
CA SER A 144 5.80 -6.01 -5.67
C SER A 144 5.69 -7.51 -5.44
N LYS A 145 6.84 -8.17 -5.31
CA LYS A 145 6.93 -9.46 -4.62
C LYS A 145 6.57 -9.25 -3.15
N LEU A 146 5.67 -10.07 -2.61
CA LEU A 146 5.21 -9.99 -1.24
C LEU A 146 5.73 -11.17 -0.42
N VAL A 147 6.19 -10.88 0.79
CA VAL A 147 6.75 -11.88 1.73
C VAL A 147 5.99 -11.81 3.04
N TYR A 148 5.63 -12.95 3.60
CA TYR A 148 4.99 -13.02 4.92
C TYR A 148 5.96 -12.64 6.05
N PRO A 149 5.46 -12.20 7.22
CA PRO A 149 6.31 -11.88 8.37
C PRO A 149 7.18 -13.04 8.86
N ASP A 150 6.83 -14.29 8.54
CA ASP A 150 7.61 -15.48 8.87
C ASP A 150 8.72 -15.78 7.85
N GLY A 151 8.93 -14.90 6.85
CA GLY A 151 9.94 -15.01 5.82
C GLY A 151 9.58 -15.87 4.62
N ARG A 152 8.38 -16.48 4.57
CA ARG A 152 7.92 -17.24 3.40
C ARG A 152 7.33 -16.32 2.35
N LEU A 153 7.42 -16.73 1.09
CA LEU A 153 6.83 -16.00 -0.02
C LEU A 153 5.31 -15.96 0.11
N GLN A 154 4.72 -14.76 0.02
CA GLN A 154 3.27 -14.61 -0.10
C GLN A 154 2.87 -14.74 -1.57
N GLU A 155 3.54 -13.99 -2.45
CA GLU A 155 3.39 -14.09 -3.89
C GLU A 155 4.53 -13.40 -4.66
N ALA A 156 4.80 -13.90 -5.84
CA ALA A 156 5.63 -13.27 -6.86
C ALA A 156 4.81 -13.10 -8.15
N GLY A 157 3.68 -12.41 -8.03
CA GLY A 157 2.64 -12.28 -9.05
C GLY A 157 1.57 -13.36 -8.95
N GLY A 158 0.53 -13.23 -9.77
CA GLY A 158 -0.61 -14.14 -9.80
C GLY A 158 -0.73 -14.91 -11.11
N ILE A 159 -1.34 -16.08 -11.04
CA ILE A 159 -1.66 -16.96 -12.18
C ILE A 159 -3.17 -17.14 -12.21
N ILE A 160 -3.79 -16.95 -13.38
CA ILE A 160 -5.19 -17.28 -13.63
C ILE A 160 -5.25 -18.54 -14.48
N TRP A 161 -5.88 -19.58 -13.96
CA TRP A 161 -6.04 -20.84 -14.66
C TRP A 161 -7.23 -20.79 -15.64
N SER A 162 -7.28 -21.74 -16.57
CA SER A 162 -8.33 -21.82 -17.59
C SER A 162 -9.75 -22.03 -17.03
N ASP A 163 -9.86 -22.48 -15.78
CA ASP A 163 -11.13 -22.62 -15.05
C ASP A 163 -11.54 -21.33 -14.31
N GLY A 164 -10.74 -20.25 -14.43
CA GLY A 164 -10.96 -18.97 -13.76
C GLY A 164 -10.45 -18.91 -12.32
N SER A 165 -9.84 -19.96 -11.78
CA SER A 165 -9.22 -19.91 -10.45
C SER A 165 -7.91 -19.11 -10.49
N GLY A 166 -7.63 -18.36 -9.40
CA GLY A 166 -6.41 -17.58 -9.24
C GLY A 166 -5.47 -18.18 -8.20
N TRP A 167 -4.17 -18.12 -8.48
CA TRP A 167 -3.13 -18.59 -7.57
C TRP A 167 -2.05 -17.54 -7.38
N ASN A 168 -1.63 -17.34 -6.13
CA ASN A 168 -0.43 -16.57 -5.82
C ASN A 168 0.80 -17.41 -6.12
N TYR A 169 1.58 -17.01 -7.13
CA TYR A 169 2.76 -17.75 -7.56
C TYR A 169 3.80 -17.83 -6.45
N GLY A 170 4.23 -19.05 -6.15
CA GLY A 170 5.24 -19.34 -5.14
C GLY A 170 4.76 -19.26 -3.68
N ARG A 171 3.44 -19.21 -3.42
CA ARG A 171 2.89 -19.06 -2.06
C ARG A 171 3.47 -20.11 -1.10
N LEU A 172 3.98 -19.62 0.06
CA LEU A 172 4.61 -20.36 1.16
C LEU A 172 5.96 -20.98 0.84
N ASP A 173 6.55 -20.69 -0.33
CA ASP A 173 7.88 -21.13 -0.71
C ASP A 173 8.98 -20.18 -0.20
N ASN A 174 10.24 -20.52 -0.46
CA ASN A 174 11.40 -19.67 -0.16
C ASN A 174 11.47 -18.49 -1.16
N PRO A 175 11.37 -17.23 -0.70
CA PRO A 175 11.37 -16.04 -1.57
C PRO A 175 12.71 -15.81 -2.29
N ASP A 176 13.80 -16.44 -1.86
CA ASP A 176 15.15 -16.24 -2.41
C ASP A 176 15.44 -17.11 -3.64
N LYS A 177 14.51 -17.99 -4.02
CA LYS A 177 14.67 -18.82 -5.22
C LYS A 177 14.73 -17.95 -6.47
N PRO A 178 15.59 -18.28 -7.45
CA PRO A 178 15.78 -17.48 -8.68
C PRO A 178 14.47 -17.20 -9.44
N GLU A 179 13.54 -18.16 -9.46
CA GLU A 179 12.26 -18.04 -10.17
C GLU A 179 11.33 -16.94 -9.64
N TYR A 180 11.63 -16.37 -8.45
CA TYR A 180 10.86 -15.28 -7.83
C TYR A 180 11.61 -13.94 -7.83
N ASN A 181 12.80 -13.89 -8.42
CA ASN A 181 13.71 -12.73 -8.32
C ASN A 181 14.10 -12.14 -9.68
N TYR A 182 13.14 -12.05 -10.60
CA TYR A 182 13.27 -11.32 -11.86
C TYR A 182 11.93 -10.69 -12.25
N VAL A 183 12.02 -9.65 -13.08
CA VAL A 183 10.81 -8.99 -13.63
C VAL A 183 10.17 -9.91 -14.68
N LYS A 184 8.85 -10.06 -14.58
CA LYS A 184 8.07 -10.89 -15.53
C LYS A 184 6.64 -10.37 -15.65
N ASP A 185 6.01 -10.67 -16.78
CA ASP A 185 4.57 -10.51 -16.95
C ASP A 185 3.81 -11.52 -16.11
N VAL A 186 2.69 -11.09 -15.51
CA VAL A 186 1.83 -11.91 -14.68
C VAL A 186 0.36 -11.68 -15.04
N ASP A 187 -0.52 -12.63 -14.75
CA ASP A 187 -1.93 -12.51 -15.07
C ASP A 187 -2.65 -11.51 -14.17
N TYR A 188 -2.18 -11.34 -12.92
CA TYR A 188 -2.67 -10.30 -12.01
C TYR A 188 -1.62 -9.93 -10.96
N ILE A 189 -1.84 -8.77 -10.32
CA ILE A 189 -1.02 -8.25 -9.24
C ILE A 189 -1.92 -8.09 -8.02
N SER A 190 -1.40 -8.45 -6.82
CA SER A 190 -2.12 -8.27 -5.56
C SER A 190 -2.43 -6.80 -5.28
N GLY A 191 -3.66 -6.54 -4.85
CA GLY A 191 -4.08 -5.22 -4.38
C GLY A 191 -3.33 -4.70 -3.15
N ALA A 192 -2.47 -5.52 -2.54
CA ALA A 192 -1.68 -5.11 -1.39
C ALA A 192 -0.58 -4.09 -1.74
N ALA A 193 -0.04 -4.14 -2.99
CA ALA A 193 1.00 -3.22 -3.45
C ALA A 193 0.96 -3.08 -4.98
N ILE A 194 0.23 -2.08 -5.50
CA ILE A 194 0.06 -1.82 -6.94
C ILE A 194 0.45 -0.40 -7.28
N LEU A 195 1.35 -0.22 -8.25
CA LEU A 195 1.69 1.07 -8.84
C LEU A 195 1.18 1.14 -10.28
N LEU A 196 0.53 2.25 -10.64
CA LEU A 196 0.11 2.55 -12.01
C LEU A 196 0.14 4.06 -12.27
N SER A 197 0.10 4.47 -13.55
CA SER A 197 0.06 5.91 -13.85
C SER A 197 -1.29 6.52 -13.45
N ASN A 198 -1.26 7.77 -12.98
CA ASN A 198 -2.46 8.52 -12.62
C ASN A 198 -3.36 8.75 -13.83
N ASP A 199 -2.76 8.90 -15.02
CA ASP A 199 -3.53 9.08 -16.26
C ASP A 199 -4.25 7.78 -16.67
N LEU A 200 -3.58 6.62 -16.57
CA LEU A 200 -4.24 5.34 -16.78
C LEU A 200 -5.38 5.13 -15.77
N TRP A 201 -5.12 5.44 -14.48
CA TRP A 201 -6.15 5.36 -13.44
C TRP A 201 -7.42 6.15 -13.79
N LYS A 202 -7.24 7.40 -14.25
CA LYS A 202 -8.36 8.25 -14.70
C LYS A 202 -9.04 7.68 -15.93
N GLN A 203 -8.27 7.16 -16.89
CA GLN A 203 -8.79 6.59 -18.14
C GLN A 203 -9.66 5.36 -17.90
N ILE A 204 -9.26 4.45 -16.98
CA ILE A 204 -10.02 3.25 -16.65
C ILE A 204 -11.17 3.53 -15.68
N GLY A 205 -11.21 4.71 -15.04
CA GLY A 205 -12.25 5.12 -14.09
C GLY A 205 -12.10 4.55 -12.69
N GLY A 206 -10.92 4.06 -12.34
CA GLY A 206 -10.62 3.47 -11.03
C GLY A 206 -10.94 1.98 -10.92
N PHE A 207 -10.96 1.45 -9.70
CA PHE A 207 -11.40 0.08 -9.44
C PHE A 207 -12.88 -0.08 -9.77
N ASP A 208 -13.21 -1.14 -10.49
CA ASP A 208 -14.58 -1.44 -10.87
C ASP A 208 -15.38 -1.96 -9.66
N THR A 209 -16.34 -1.16 -9.22
CA THR A 209 -17.15 -1.46 -8.04
C THR A 209 -18.13 -2.62 -8.22
N ARG A 210 -18.25 -3.18 -9.43
CA ARG A 210 -19.00 -4.43 -9.67
C ARG A 210 -18.35 -5.63 -9.00
N PHE A 211 -17.05 -5.55 -8.72
CA PHE A 211 -16.29 -6.59 -8.02
C PHE A 211 -16.23 -6.39 -6.50
N ALA A 212 -17.06 -5.48 -5.93
CA ALA A 212 -17.14 -5.34 -4.48
C ALA A 212 -17.63 -6.64 -3.81
N PRO A 213 -17.13 -7.02 -2.61
CA PRO A 213 -16.32 -6.21 -1.70
C PRO A 213 -14.85 -6.09 -2.05
N ALA A 214 -14.26 -7.03 -2.69
CA ALA A 214 -12.90 -6.97 -3.24
C ALA A 214 -12.56 -8.27 -3.96
N TYR A 215 -12.29 -8.18 -5.23
CA TYR A 215 -11.47 -9.09 -6.02
C TYR A 215 -10.98 -8.33 -7.22
#